data_946b9772ed1df83527d3bcd8da58ce27
#
_entry.id   946b9772ed1df83527d3bcd8da58ce27
#
_cell.length_a   1.000
_cell.length_b   1.000
_cell.length_c   1.000
_cell.angle_alpha   90.00
_cell.angle_beta   90.00
_cell.angle_gamma   90.00
#
_symmetry.space_group_name_H-M   'P 1'
#
loop_
_entity.id
_entity.type
_entity.pdbx_description
1 polymer ?
#
loop_
_entity_poly.entity_id
_entity_poly.type
_entity_poly.pdbx_seq_one_letter_code
_entity_poly.pdbx_strand_id
1 'polypeptide(L)'
;MKIGILGGAGYTAGELIRILLNHPEAEITFINSESNAGNFITDVHEGLYGETDLRFTSDMPFDDVDVVFFCFGHGKSEAFLKEHKIPDNVKIIDLAQDFRLKREGNDYVYGLPEINRADIAKAQHVANPGCFATCIQLGLLPAAKLGIIDDDVSVNAITGSTGAGQKPGATTHFSWRNNNMSIYKPFQHQHVPEICQSLNQVQQLAGNGDFSASIDFIPYRGDFARGIFATEVVKTELPIDDIVAAYKDFYHDAPFTHYVDKPIDLKQVVNTNKCLIHCEKYGNKLLITSCIDNLLKGAVGQAVQNMNVMFGIEEDMGLRLKPSAF
;
A
#
# COMPACT_ATOMS: atom_id res chain seq x y z
N MET A 1 -21.81 5.25 1.47
CA MET A 1 -20.94 5.44 2.65
C MET A 1 -20.49 6.88 2.67
N LYS A 2 -20.59 7.51 3.83
CA LYS A 2 -20.13 8.88 4.06
C LYS A 2 -18.68 8.88 4.57
N ILE A 3 -17.83 9.69 3.97
CA ILE A 3 -16.38 9.60 4.15
C ILE A 3 -15.79 10.92 4.62
N GLY A 4 -15.00 10.86 5.69
CA GLY A 4 -14.12 11.93 6.13
C GLY A 4 -12.68 11.68 5.71
N ILE A 5 -11.96 12.72 5.32
CA ILE A 5 -10.54 12.65 4.95
C ILE A 5 -9.76 13.64 5.80
N LEU A 6 -8.79 13.15 6.58
CA LEU A 6 -7.88 13.96 7.37
C LEU A 6 -6.51 14.07 6.68
N GLY A 7 -5.92 15.27 6.68
CA GLY A 7 -4.67 15.53 5.98
C GLY A 7 -4.85 15.68 4.46
N GLY A 8 -5.94 16.33 4.05
CA GLY A 8 -6.45 16.39 2.68
C GLY A 8 -5.55 16.99 1.60
N ALA A 9 -4.48 17.72 1.94
CA ALA A 9 -3.65 18.44 0.97
C ALA A 9 -2.46 17.63 0.41
N GLY A 10 -2.19 16.41 0.90
CA GLY A 10 -1.06 15.57 0.46
C GLY A 10 -1.35 14.76 -0.80
N TYR A 11 -0.29 14.20 -1.43
CA TYR A 11 -0.44 13.34 -2.63
C TYR A 11 -1.37 12.14 -2.39
N THR A 12 -1.27 11.52 -1.23
CA THR A 12 -2.11 10.39 -0.83
C THR A 12 -3.59 10.79 -0.79
N ALA A 13 -3.90 11.94 -0.20
CA ALA A 13 -5.27 12.45 -0.15
C ALA A 13 -5.79 12.83 -1.55
N GLY A 14 -4.98 13.47 -2.40
CA GLY A 14 -5.37 13.81 -3.76
C GLY A 14 -5.73 12.57 -4.59
N GLU A 15 -4.94 11.49 -4.48
CA GLU A 15 -5.25 10.22 -5.14
C GLU A 15 -6.49 9.55 -4.54
N LEU A 16 -6.68 9.62 -3.21
CA LEU A 16 -7.88 9.10 -2.55
C LEU A 16 -9.14 9.83 -3.06
N ILE A 17 -9.13 11.16 -3.09
CA ILE A 17 -10.23 11.97 -3.60
C ILE A 17 -10.54 11.58 -5.06
N ARG A 18 -9.51 11.46 -5.92
CA ARG A 18 -9.66 11.07 -7.32
C ARG A 18 -10.38 9.72 -7.50
N ILE A 19 -10.10 8.76 -6.63
CA ILE A 19 -10.77 7.45 -6.66
C ILE A 19 -12.21 7.58 -6.15
N LEU A 20 -12.40 8.24 -5.00
CA LEU A 20 -13.69 8.32 -4.32
C LEU A 20 -14.74 9.13 -5.09
N LEU A 21 -14.33 10.15 -5.86
CA LEU A 21 -15.24 10.89 -6.74
C LEU A 21 -15.92 10.02 -7.80
N ASN A 22 -15.29 8.90 -8.19
CA ASN A 22 -15.83 7.95 -9.15
C ASN A 22 -16.30 6.64 -8.51
N HIS A 23 -16.32 6.56 -7.18
CA HIS A 23 -16.74 5.37 -6.48
C HIS A 23 -18.27 5.40 -6.25
N PRO A 24 -19.06 4.43 -6.79
CA PRO A 24 -20.51 4.52 -6.83
C PRO A 24 -21.19 4.54 -5.44
N GLU A 25 -20.54 3.96 -4.42
CA GLU A 25 -21.10 3.84 -3.07
C GLU A 25 -20.45 4.85 -2.07
N ALA A 26 -19.60 5.76 -2.53
CA ALA A 26 -18.87 6.69 -1.68
C ALA A 26 -19.36 8.13 -1.84
N GLU A 27 -19.54 8.82 -0.72
CA GLU A 27 -19.84 10.25 -0.63
C GLU A 27 -18.80 10.93 0.27
N ILE A 28 -18.01 11.84 -0.29
CA ILE A 28 -17.04 12.61 0.49
C ILE A 28 -17.78 13.71 1.24
N THR A 29 -17.87 13.57 2.56
CA THR A 29 -18.58 14.53 3.44
C THR A 29 -17.70 15.69 3.85
N PHE A 30 -16.45 15.43 4.23
CA PHE A 30 -15.49 16.48 4.55
C PHE A 30 -14.05 16.10 4.18
N ILE A 31 -13.23 17.10 3.89
CA ILE A 31 -11.80 16.97 3.63
C ILE A 31 -11.07 17.99 4.51
N ASN A 32 -10.45 17.50 5.59
CA ASN A 32 -9.80 18.38 6.55
C ASN A 32 -8.39 18.78 6.08
N SER A 33 -8.14 20.10 6.10
CA SER A 33 -6.82 20.71 5.95
C SER A 33 -6.84 22.11 6.56
N GLU A 34 -6.25 22.30 7.72
CA GLU A 34 -6.23 23.60 8.41
C GLU A 34 -5.63 24.73 7.54
N SER A 35 -4.49 24.45 6.89
CA SER A 35 -3.78 25.44 6.08
C SER A 35 -4.50 25.84 4.78
N ASN A 36 -5.50 25.04 4.35
CA ASN A 36 -6.26 25.26 3.11
C ASN A 36 -7.76 25.44 3.35
N ALA A 37 -8.22 25.55 4.61
CA ALA A 37 -9.64 25.67 4.93
C ALA A 37 -10.31 26.81 4.16
N GLY A 38 -11.44 26.49 3.50
CA GLY A 38 -12.19 27.41 2.64
C GLY A 38 -11.76 27.41 1.16
N ASN A 39 -10.56 26.97 0.82
CA ASN A 39 -10.11 26.87 -0.57
C ASN A 39 -10.79 25.69 -1.28
N PHE A 40 -10.90 25.76 -2.59
CA PHE A 40 -11.33 24.62 -3.39
C PHE A 40 -10.29 23.51 -3.35
N ILE A 41 -10.74 22.24 -3.43
CA ILE A 41 -9.85 21.10 -3.54
C ILE A 41 -8.94 21.22 -4.75
N THR A 42 -9.46 21.78 -5.83
CA THR A 42 -8.75 22.02 -7.09
C THR A 42 -7.64 23.07 -7.00
N ASP A 43 -7.62 23.91 -5.96
CA ASP A 43 -6.50 24.85 -5.73
C ASP A 43 -5.20 24.14 -5.28
N VAL A 44 -5.32 22.88 -4.80
CA VAL A 44 -4.20 22.05 -4.37
C VAL A 44 -4.03 20.82 -5.28
N HIS A 45 -5.14 20.21 -5.67
CA HIS A 45 -5.21 19.03 -6.53
C HIS A 45 -5.73 19.42 -7.91
N GLU A 46 -4.93 20.20 -8.64
CA GLU A 46 -5.29 20.84 -9.93
C GLU A 46 -5.80 19.84 -11.00
N GLY A 47 -5.36 18.57 -10.94
CA GLY A 47 -5.83 17.51 -11.84
C GLY A 47 -7.32 17.15 -11.68
N LEU A 48 -8.01 17.73 -10.67
CA LEU A 48 -9.44 17.54 -10.43
C LEU A 48 -10.32 18.70 -10.91
N TYR A 49 -9.77 19.63 -11.69
CA TYR A 49 -10.57 20.69 -12.33
C TYR A 49 -11.70 20.10 -13.18
N GLY A 50 -12.93 20.58 -12.93
CA GLY A 50 -14.13 20.10 -13.61
C GLY A 50 -14.77 18.84 -13.03
N GLU A 51 -14.13 18.21 -12.04
CA GLU A 51 -14.60 16.99 -11.40
C GLU A 51 -15.34 17.26 -10.07
N THR A 52 -15.03 18.37 -9.40
CA THR A 52 -15.60 18.68 -8.08
C THR A 52 -15.50 20.15 -7.71
N ASP A 53 -16.49 20.64 -6.94
CA ASP A 53 -16.51 21.95 -6.29
C ASP A 53 -16.32 21.85 -4.76
N LEU A 54 -15.89 20.68 -4.25
CA LEU A 54 -15.61 20.46 -2.83
C LEU A 54 -14.53 21.43 -2.32
N ARG A 55 -14.64 21.78 -1.04
CA ARG A 55 -13.68 22.65 -0.36
C ARG A 55 -13.03 21.95 0.81
N PHE A 56 -11.81 22.36 1.13
CA PHE A 56 -11.21 22.01 2.39
C PHE A 56 -11.92 22.68 3.57
N THR A 57 -11.95 22.02 4.71
CA THR A 57 -12.49 22.54 5.96
C THR A 57 -11.49 22.35 7.11
N SER A 58 -11.57 23.20 8.14
CA SER A 58 -10.98 22.95 9.45
C SER A 58 -11.84 22.06 10.34
N ASP A 59 -13.15 21.97 10.05
CA ASP A 59 -14.09 21.18 10.83
C ASP A 59 -13.94 19.69 10.55
N MET A 60 -14.22 18.89 11.57
CA MET A 60 -14.17 17.43 11.53
C MET A 60 -15.46 16.83 12.08
N PRO A 61 -16.57 16.87 11.32
CA PRO A 61 -17.88 16.38 11.76
C PRO A 61 -17.91 14.84 11.73
N PHE A 62 -17.28 14.20 12.72
CA PHE A 62 -17.19 12.75 12.81
C PHE A 62 -18.55 12.05 12.97
N ASP A 63 -19.54 12.71 13.53
CA ASP A 63 -20.89 12.16 13.66
C ASP A 63 -21.64 12.03 12.31
N ASP A 64 -21.14 12.68 11.27
CA ASP A 64 -21.76 12.71 9.94
C ASP A 64 -21.14 11.69 8.95
N VAL A 65 -20.19 10.86 9.38
CA VAL A 65 -19.45 9.93 8.51
C VAL A 65 -19.49 8.49 9.00
N ASP A 66 -19.34 7.54 8.07
CA ASP A 66 -19.24 6.12 8.34
C ASP A 66 -17.79 5.66 8.50
N VAL A 67 -16.85 6.35 7.82
CA VAL A 67 -15.44 6.03 7.83
C VAL A 67 -14.58 7.29 7.68
N VAL A 68 -13.42 7.29 8.34
CA VAL A 68 -12.40 8.34 8.23
C VAL A 68 -11.08 7.76 7.75
N PHE A 69 -10.51 8.38 6.72
CA PHE A 69 -9.16 8.08 6.23
C PHE A 69 -8.16 9.03 6.86
N PHE A 70 -7.14 8.47 7.47
CA PHE A 70 -5.99 9.21 8.00
C PHE A 70 -4.89 9.28 6.94
N CYS A 71 -4.82 10.41 6.24
CA CYS A 71 -3.76 10.71 5.27
C CYS A 71 -2.64 11.56 5.89
N PHE A 72 -2.36 11.33 7.17
CA PHE A 72 -1.30 12.02 7.91
C PHE A 72 0.11 11.53 7.52
N GLY A 73 1.13 12.34 7.85
CA GLY A 73 2.50 11.86 7.89
C GLY A 73 2.72 10.88 9.06
N HIS A 74 3.72 10.02 8.93
CA HIS A 74 4.08 9.04 9.94
C HIS A 74 4.30 9.67 11.33
N GLY A 75 3.85 8.99 12.39
CA GLY A 75 3.96 9.43 13.78
C GLY A 75 2.88 10.42 14.22
N LYS A 76 1.90 10.74 13.39
CA LYS A 76 0.85 11.73 13.70
C LYS A 76 -0.50 11.14 14.03
N SER A 77 -0.82 9.92 13.59
CA SER A 77 -2.13 9.30 13.82
C SER A 77 -2.37 9.00 15.29
N GLU A 78 -1.37 8.46 15.97
CA GLU A 78 -1.45 8.19 17.42
C GLU A 78 -1.57 9.48 18.26
N ALA A 79 -0.85 10.54 17.87
CA ALA A 79 -0.96 11.84 18.54
C ALA A 79 -2.35 12.45 18.34
N PHE A 80 -2.88 12.38 17.14
CA PHE A 80 -4.22 12.87 16.80
C PHE A 80 -5.32 12.19 17.65
N LEU A 81 -5.28 10.87 17.78
CA LEU A 81 -6.26 10.10 18.56
C LEU A 81 -6.20 10.37 20.08
N LYS A 82 -5.08 10.89 20.59
CA LYS A 82 -4.99 11.35 22.00
C LYS A 82 -5.72 12.67 22.23
N GLU A 83 -5.83 13.49 21.20
CA GLU A 83 -6.42 14.84 21.26
C GLU A 83 -7.88 14.86 20.79
N HIS A 84 -8.28 13.93 19.92
CA HIS A 84 -9.59 13.90 19.30
C HIS A 84 -10.25 12.54 19.48
N LYS A 85 -11.51 12.55 19.99
CA LYS A 85 -12.31 11.34 20.09
C LYS A 85 -13.12 11.16 18.82
N ILE A 86 -12.95 10.01 18.15
CA ILE A 86 -13.80 9.57 17.07
C ILE A 86 -14.89 8.66 17.65
N PRO A 87 -16.16 8.79 17.23
CA PRO A 87 -17.25 7.91 17.70
C PRO A 87 -16.96 6.44 17.38
N ASP A 88 -17.29 5.54 18.30
CA ASP A 88 -16.99 4.10 18.20
C ASP A 88 -17.66 3.41 16.99
N ASN A 89 -18.70 4.02 16.41
CA ASN A 89 -19.37 3.53 15.21
C ASN A 89 -18.70 3.98 13.90
N VAL A 90 -17.75 4.90 13.94
CA VAL A 90 -17.02 5.40 12.77
C VAL A 90 -15.76 4.53 12.56
N LYS A 91 -15.66 3.93 11.38
CA LYS A 91 -14.50 3.12 11.03
C LYS A 91 -13.28 4.00 10.72
N ILE A 92 -12.07 3.48 10.97
CA ILE A 92 -10.82 4.20 10.71
C ILE A 92 -9.93 3.38 9.76
N ILE A 93 -9.40 4.04 8.74
CA ILE A 93 -8.36 3.49 7.87
C ILE A 93 -7.15 4.42 7.92
N ASP A 94 -6.07 3.97 8.59
CA ASP A 94 -4.85 4.75 8.77
C ASP A 94 -3.79 4.39 7.74
N LEU A 95 -3.31 5.39 7.00
CA LEU A 95 -2.24 5.23 6.00
C LEU A 95 -0.84 5.51 6.58
N ALA A 96 -0.75 5.99 7.83
CA ALA A 96 0.53 6.15 8.53
C ALA A 96 1.10 4.81 9.01
N GLN A 97 2.32 4.84 9.54
CA GLN A 97 2.97 3.61 10.05
C GLN A 97 2.58 3.24 11.48
N ASP A 98 1.86 4.11 12.18
CA ASP A 98 1.71 4.13 13.63
C ASP A 98 1.11 2.83 14.20
N PHE A 99 0.18 2.21 13.46
CA PHE A 99 -0.58 1.05 13.92
C PHE A 99 -0.33 -0.24 13.12
N ARG A 100 0.66 -0.26 12.21
CA ARG A 100 0.90 -1.41 11.31
C ARG A 100 1.44 -2.65 12.02
N LEU A 101 2.24 -2.46 13.09
CA LEU A 101 2.84 -3.56 13.82
C LEU A 101 1.95 -4.01 14.99
N LYS A 102 1.80 -5.32 15.16
CA LYS A 102 1.11 -5.91 16.30
C LYS A 102 1.85 -5.54 17.59
N ARG A 103 1.14 -4.99 18.55
CA ARG A 103 1.62 -4.66 19.89
C ARG A 103 0.45 -4.65 20.86
N GLU A 104 0.72 -4.77 22.15
CA GLU A 104 -0.31 -4.67 23.17
C GLU A 104 -1.04 -3.31 23.08
N GLY A 105 -2.38 -3.33 23.16
CA GLY A 105 -3.23 -2.16 23.04
C GLY A 105 -3.44 -1.64 21.60
N ASN A 106 -2.90 -2.29 20.57
CA ASN A 106 -3.17 -1.97 19.18
C ASN A 106 -4.24 -2.93 18.62
N ASP A 107 -5.44 -2.41 18.37
CA ASP A 107 -6.59 -3.14 17.83
C ASP A 107 -6.73 -3.03 16.29
N TYR A 108 -5.81 -2.33 15.64
CA TYR A 108 -5.82 -2.18 14.20
C TYR A 108 -5.47 -3.50 13.50
N VAL A 109 -6.32 -3.90 12.54
CA VAL A 109 -6.02 -5.00 11.64
C VAL A 109 -5.07 -4.52 10.55
N TYR A 110 -4.00 -5.27 10.29
CA TYR A 110 -3.09 -4.99 9.18
C TYR A 110 -3.80 -5.20 7.84
N GLY A 111 -3.96 -4.13 7.08
CA GLY A 111 -4.83 -4.03 5.92
C GLY A 111 -4.24 -4.59 4.63
N LEU A 112 -3.76 -5.82 4.64
CA LEU A 112 -3.36 -6.58 3.45
C LEU A 112 -4.43 -7.63 3.14
N PRO A 113 -5.37 -7.37 2.20
CA PRO A 113 -6.52 -8.24 1.96
C PRO A 113 -6.14 -9.66 1.56
N GLU A 114 -5.00 -9.85 0.90
CA GLU A 114 -4.53 -11.16 0.43
C GLU A 114 -4.30 -12.17 1.56
N ILE A 115 -4.07 -11.69 2.80
CA ILE A 115 -3.87 -12.58 3.97
C ILE A 115 -4.83 -12.30 5.13
N ASN A 116 -5.50 -11.14 5.17
CA ASN A 116 -6.30 -10.70 6.31
C ASN A 116 -7.76 -10.35 5.94
N ARG A 117 -8.26 -10.73 4.75
CA ARG A 117 -9.60 -10.34 4.27
C ARG A 117 -10.71 -10.59 5.30
N ALA A 118 -10.71 -11.76 5.95
CA ALA A 118 -11.74 -12.12 6.93
C ALA A 118 -11.70 -11.25 8.20
N ASP A 119 -10.52 -10.82 8.62
CA ASP A 119 -10.33 -9.96 9.78
C ASP A 119 -10.65 -8.50 9.43
N ILE A 120 -10.24 -8.04 8.24
CA ILE A 120 -10.57 -6.71 7.71
C ILE A 120 -12.09 -6.52 7.61
N ALA A 121 -12.83 -7.55 7.15
CA ALA A 121 -14.29 -7.49 7.06
C ALA A 121 -14.99 -7.25 8.41
N LYS A 122 -14.35 -7.60 9.51
CA LYS A 122 -14.88 -7.42 10.88
C LYS A 122 -14.25 -6.23 11.61
N ALA A 123 -13.22 -5.63 11.02
CA ALA A 123 -12.44 -4.59 11.68
C ALA A 123 -13.23 -3.29 11.84
N GLN A 124 -12.98 -2.62 12.96
CA GLN A 124 -13.35 -1.23 13.17
C GLN A 124 -12.21 -0.31 12.73
N HIS A 125 -10.96 -0.76 12.91
CA HIS A 125 -9.77 -0.01 12.57
C HIS A 125 -8.84 -0.84 11.67
N VAL A 126 -8.35 -0.24 10.60
CA VAL A 126 -7.41 -0.87 9.65
C VAL A 126 -6.16 -0.01 9.49
N ALA A 127 -4.99 -0.61 9.68
CA ALA A 127 -3.70 -0.01 9.38
C ALA A 127 -3.26 -0.40 7.96
N ASN A 128 -3.33 0.53 7.03
CA ASN A 128 -2.99 0.28 5.63
C ASN A 128 -1.47 0.09 5.46
N PRO A 129 -1.00 -0.96 4.77
CA PRO A 129 0.41 -1.28 4.58
C PRO A 129 1.23 -0.15 3.93
N GLY A 130 2.54 -0.15 4.19
CA GLY A 130 3.48 0.70 3.47
C GLY A 130 3.70 0.25 2.03
N CYS A 131 4.05 1.18 1.14
CA CYS A 131 4.14 0.90 -0.28
C CYS A 131 5.20 -0.16 -0.66
N PHE A 132 6.42 -0.04 -0.13
CA PHE A 132 7.43 -1.08 -0.34
C PHE A 132 7.06 -2.39 0.35
N ALA A 133 6.48 -2.31 1.57
CA ALA A 133 6.04 -3.50 2.26
C ALA A 133 5.00 -4.26 1.42
N THR A 134 4.00 -3.57 0.86
CA THR A 134 3.01 -4.19 -0.03
C THR A 134 3.67 -4.89 -1.22
N CYS A 135 4.57 -4.21 -1.93
CA CYS A 135 5.23 -4.77 -3.11
C CYS A 135 6.05 -6.01 -2.77
N ILE A 136 6.91 -5.92 -1.75
CA ILE A 136 7.86 -6.97 -1.37
C ILE A 136 7.13 -8.17 -0.75
N GLN A 137 6.24 -7.94 0.21
CA GLN A 137 5.55 -9.06 0.86
C GLN A 137 4.63 -9.82 -0.10
N LEU A 138 3.96 -9.13 -1.05
CA LEU A 138 3.18 -9.84 -2.07
C LEU A 138 4.07 -10.71 -2.98
N GLY A 139 5.30 -10.32 -3.25
CA GLY A 139 6.28 -11.18 -3.91
C GLY A 139 6.65 -12.41 -3.08
N LEU A 140 6.83 -12.26 -1.76
CA LEU A 140 7.39 -13.30 -0.88
C LEU A 140 6.36 -14.19 -0.19
N LEU A 141 5.09 -13.78 -0.04
CA LEU A 141 4.08 -14.54 0.71
C LEU A 141 3.89 -15.99 0.24
N PRO A 142 3.81 -16.29 -1.09
CA PRO A 142 3.72 -17.69 -1.52
C PRO A 142 4.97 -18.50 -1.20
N ALA A 143 6.17 -17.89 -1.28
CA ALA A 143 7.41 -18.54 -0.89
C ALA A 143 7.45 -18.87 0.62
N ALA A 144 6.93 -17.96 1.47
CA ALA A 144 6.77 -18.21 2.90
C ALA A 144 5.76 -19.34 3.18
N LYS A 145 4.62 -19.35 2.45
CA LYS A 145 3.63 -20.45 2.56
C LYS A 145 4.23 -21.81 2.16
N LEU A 146 5.10 -21.83 1.15
CA LEU A 146 5.82 -23.03 0.73
C LEU A 146 6.92 -23.47 1.71
N GLY A 147 7.31 -22.61 2.67
CA GLY A 147 8.42 -22.88 3.59
C GLY A 147 9.79 -22.95 2.91
N ILE A 148 9.99 -22.19 1.82
CA ILE A 148 11.25 -22.21 1.05
C ILE A 148 12.18 -21.03 1.37
N ILE A 149 11.83 -20.21 2.36
CA ILE A 149 12.68 -19.09 2.81
C ILE A 149 13.49 -19.57 4.02
N ASP A 150 14.57 -20.28 3.75
CA ASP A 150 15.46 -20.86 4.77
C ASP A 150 16.73 -20.02 5.03
N ASP A 151 16.99 -19.02 4.17
CA ASP A 151 18.19 -18.16 4.18
C ASP A 151 17.79 -16.71 3.96
N ASP A 152 18.73 -15.79 4.16
CA ASP A 152 18.51 -14.36 3.97
C ASP A 152 18.01 -14.04 2.56
N VAL A 153 17.01 -13.17 2.48
CA VAL A 153 16.40 -12.75 1.21
C VAL A 153 17.01 -11.44 0.76
N SER A 154 17.72 -11.45 -0.36
CA SER A 154 18.20 -10.21 -0.99
C SER A 154 17.07 -9.51 -1.72
N VAL A 155 16.76 -8.29 -1.31
CA VAL A 155 15.68 -7.46 -1.89
C VAL A 155 16.24 -6.15 -2.42
N ASN A 156 16.04 -5.90 -3.71
CA ASN A 156 16.32 -4.60 -4.33
C ASN A 156 15.02 -4.03 -4.88
N ALA A 157 14.62 -2.83 -4.46
CA ALA A 157 13.41 -2.23 -4.99
C ALA A 157 13.58 -0.75 -5.30
N ILE A 158 13.10 -0.35 -6.48
CA ILE A 158 13.15 1.03 -6.98
C ILE A 158 11.76 1.64 -6.85
N THR A 159 11.69 2.84 -6.24
CA THR A 159 10.44 3.62 -6.15
C THR A 159 10.53 4.95 -6.88
N GLY A 160 9.37 5.45 -7.33
CA GLY A 160 9.23 6.80 -7.83
C GLY A 160 9.37 7.88 -6.74
N SER A 161 9.55 9.13 -7.18
CA SER A 161 9.81 10.28 -6.29
C SER A 161 8.59 10.64 -5.42
N THR A 162 7.37 10.33 -5.83
CA THR A 162 6.14 10.62 -5.07
C THR A 162 6.07 9.92 -3.71
N GLY A 163 6.81 8.81 -3.54
CA GLY A 163 6.95 8.13 -2.25
C GLY A 163 7.62 8.96 -1.14
N ALA A 164 8.28 10.07 -1.50
CA ALA A 164 8.85 11.02 -0.53
C ALA A 164 7.84 12.05 -0.01
N GLY A 165 6.64 12.09 -0.56
CA GLY A 165 5.62 13.08 -0.26
C GLY A 165 5.82 14.40 -1.01
N GLN A 166 4.90 15.34 -0.78
CA GLN A 166 4.84 16.62 -1.51
C GLN A 166 5.86 17.66 -1.01
N LYS A 167 6.30 17.56 0.25
CA LYS A 167 7.23 18.54 0.81
C LYS A 167 8.57 18.52 0.06
N PRO A 168 9.03 19.65 -0.50
CA PRO A 168 10.30 19.72 -1.20
C PRO A 168 11.47 19.29 -0.30
N GLY A 169 12.41 18.56 -0.89
CA GLY A 169 13.62 18.13 -0.21
C GLY A 169 14.82 18.09 -1.16
N ALA A 170 16.03 18.13 -0.64
CA ALA A 170 17.25 18.17 -1.44
C ALA A 170 17.33 17.03 -2.45
N THR A 171 16.95 15.81 -2.07
CA THR A 171 17.02 14.61 -2.93
C THR A 171 15.82 14.42 -3.85
N THR A 172 14.79 15.26 -3.72
CA THR A 172 13.60 15.27 -4.60
C THR A 172 13.57 16.52 -5.48
N HIS A 173 14.54 17.42 -5.32
CA HIS A 173 14.70 18.59 -6.17
C HIS A 173 14.98 18.17 -7.62
N PHE A 174 14.36 18.84 -8.60
CA PHE A 174 14.43 18.45 -10.01
C PHE A 174 15.87 18.25 -10.51
N SER A 175 16.77 19.24 -10.32
CA SER A 175 18.16 19.15 -10.79
C SER A 175 18.96 18.03 -10.12
N TRP A 176 18.57 17.58 -8.93
CA TRP A 176 19.23 16.45 -8.26
C TRP A 176 18.66 15.11 -8.71
N ARG A 177 17.33 15.04 -8.92
CA ARG A 177 16.62 13.78 -9.22
C ARG A 177 16.61 13.42 -10.69
N ASN A 178 16.58 14.41 -11.60
CA ASN A 178 16.52 14.19 -13.04
C ASN A 178 17.77 13.44 -13.52
N ASN A 179 17.58 12.37 -14.30
CA ASN A 179 18.62 11.45 -14.77
C ASN A 179 19.50 10.86 -13.64
N ASN A 180 18.95 10.68 -12.45
CA ASN A 180 19.71 10.23 -11.28
C ASN A 180 18.93 9.19 -10.47
N MET A 181 19.67 8.21 -9.95
CA MET A 181 19.17 7.19 -9.03
C MET A 181 20.05 7.12 -7.78
N SER A 182 19.45 6.87 -6.63
CA SER A 182 20.19 6.77 -5.37
C SER A 182 19.56 5.77 -4.41
N ILE A 183 20.39 5.14 -3.59
CA ILE A 183 19.92 4.33 -2.45
C ILE A 183 19.60 5.24 -1.25
N TYR A 184 18.74 4.73 -0.36
CA TYR A 184 18.49 5.37 0.93
C TYR A 184 18.08 4.32 1.97
N LYS A 185 18.48 4.52 3.23
CA LYS A 185 18.20 3.61 4.36
C LYS A 185 18.40 2.11 4.05
N PRO A 186 19.53 1.68 3.41
CA PRO A 186 19.77 0.26 3.16
C PRO A 186 19.74 -0.51 4.49
N PHE A 187 19.10 -1.68 4.51
CA PHE A 187 18.93 -2.58 5.67
C PHE A 187 18.18 -1.99 6.88
N GLN A 188 17.78 -0.72 6.83
CA GLN A 188 17.17 0.00 7.97
C GLN A 188 15.83 0.66 7.59
N HIS A 189 15.21 0.20 6.52
CA HIS A 189 13.94 0.77 6.07
C HIS A 189 12.81 0.37 7.02
N GLN A 190 11.96 1.35 7.39
CA GLN A 190 10.86 1.18 8.34
C GLN A 190 9.80 0.16 7.91
N HIS A 191 9.81 -0.30 6.65
CA HIS A 191 8.88 -1.33 6.16
C HIS A 191 9.37 -2.77 6.44
N VAL A 192 10.64 -3.00 6.80
CA VAL A 192 11.14 -4.36 7.05
C VAL A 192 10.38 -5.08 8.17
N PRO A 193 10.10 -4.46 9.33
CA PRO A 193 9.33 -5.13 10.38
C PRO A 193 7.93 -5.57 9.96
N GLU A 194 7.20 -4.76 9.13
CA GLU A 194 5.87 -5.15 8.66
C GLU A 194 5.93 -6.27 7.62
N ILE A 195 7.00 -6.34 6.78
CA ILE A 195 7.24 -7.45 5.87
C ILE A 195 7.47 -8.75 6.68
N CYS A 196 8.39 -8.72 7.63
CA CYS A 196 8.68 -9.88 8.48
C CYS A 196 7.45 -10.35 9.26
N GLN A 197 6.62 -9.43 9.76
CA GLN A 197 5.36 -9.76 10.45
C GLN A 197 4.42 -10.57 9.56
N SER A 198 4.23 -10.16 8.32
CA SER A 198 3.33 -10.84 7.36
C SER A 198 3.87 -12.20 6.91
N LEU A 199 5.18 -12.29 6.63
CA LEU A 199 5.84 -13.55 6.27
C LEU A 199 5.75 -14.56 7.42
N ASN A 200 6.01 -14.11 8.65
CA ASN A 200 5.88 -14.96 9.85
C ASN A 200 4.44 -15.45 10.02
N GLN A 201 3.44 -14.60 9.86
CA GLN A 201 2.04 -14.98 9.94
C GLN A 201 1.70 -16.11 8.96
N VAL A 202 2.08 -15.97 7.69
CA VAL A 202 1.76 -16.95 6.65
C VAL A 202 2.55 -18.24 6.85
N GLN A 203 3.82 -18.17 7.23
CA GLN A 203 4.67 -19.32 7.48
C GLN A 203 4.15 -20.16 8.66
N GLN A 204 3.78 -19.52 9.77
CA GLN A 204 3.16 -20.19 10.92
C GLN A 204 1.84 -20.86 10.56
N LEU A 205 0.94 -20.17 9.85
CA LEU A 205 -0.34 -20.72 9.40
C LEU A 205 -0.19 -21.92 8.47
N ALA A 206 0.90 -21.99 7.70
CA ALA A 206 1.24 -23.11 6.84
C ALA A 206 1.93 -24.29 7.60
N GLY A 207 2.24 -24.11 8.89
CA GLY A 207 2.93 -25.13 9.70
C GLY A 207 4.45 -25.19 9.48
N ASN A 208 5.04 -24.17 8.88
CA ASN A 208 6.48 -24.10 8.56
C ASN A 208 7.32 -23.45 9.68
N GLY A 209 6.75 -23.23 10.88
CA GLY A 209 7.44 -22.61 12.02
C GLY A 209 7.54 -21.09 11.91
N ASP A 210 8.48 -20.51 12.68
CA ASP A 210 8.69 -19.06 12.74
C ASP A 210 9.56 -18.58 11.59
N PHE A 211 9.25 -17.39 11.04
CA PHE A 211 10.09 -16.71 10.07
C PHE A 211 11.33 -16.12 10.77
N SER A 212 12.51 -16.63 10.44
CA SER A 212 13.78 -16.22 11.05
C SER A 212 14.80 -15.65 10.09
N ALA A 213 14.53 -15.67 8.79
CA ALA A 213 15.42 -15.14 7.77
C ALA A 213 15.51 -13.59 7.83
N SER A 214 16.66 -13.04 7.41
CA SER A 214 16.82 -11.59 7.22
C SER A 214 16.21 -11.14 5.89
N ILE A 215 15.63 -9.95 5.89
CA ILE A 215 15.24 -9.24 4.66
C ILE A 215 16.29 -8.17 4.37
N ASP A 216 17.24 -8.51 3.51
CA ASP A 216 18.34 -7.64 3.11
C ASP A 216 17.88 -6.62 2.06
N PHE A 217 17.11 -5.64 2.53
CA PHE A 217 16.44 -4.67 1.69
C PHE A 217 17.29 -3.43 1.38
N ILE A 218 17.53 -3.20 0.07
CA ILE A 218 18.18 -2.00 -0.45
C ILE A 218 17.17 -1.21 -1.30
N PRO A 219 16.59 -0.13 -0.75
CA PRO A 219 15.67 0.72 -1.49
C PRO A 219 16.40 1.74 -2.35
N TYR A 220 15.91 1.90 -3.58
CA TYR A 220 16.35 2.91 -4.52
C TYR A 220 15.24 3.92 -4.79
N ARG A 221 15.62 5.17 -5.05
CA ARG A 221 14.73 6.16 -5.63
C ARG A 221 15.16 6.45 -7.05
N GLY A 222 14.25 6.16 -8.00
CA GLY A 222 14.49 6.33 -9.43
C GLY A 222 14.09 7.70 -9.95
N ASP A 223 14.40 7.93 -11.21
CA ASP A 223 14.04 9.14 -11.97
C ASP A 223 12.68 8.97 -12.67
N PHE A 224 11.65 8.71 -11.89
CA PHE A 224 10.26 8.65 -12.33
C PHE A 224 9.33 9.03 -11.17
N ALA A 225 8.08 9.37 -11.49
CA ALA A 225 7.16 9.88 -10.49
C ALA A 225 6.53 8.76 -9.65
N ARG A 226 6.01 7.69 -10.29
CA ARG A 226 5.15 6.69 -9.67
C ARG A 226 5.61 5.27 -9.97
N GLY A 227 5.37 4.39 -9.01
CA GLY A 227 5.55 2.96 -9.10
C GLY A 227 6.66 2.43 -8.20
N ILE A 228 6.60 1.13 -7.94
CA ILE A 228 7.64 0.32 -7.29
C ILE A 228 7.87 -0.91 -8.14
N PHE A 229 9.15 -1.18 -8.40
CA PHE A 229 9.63 -2.41 -9.02
C PHE A 229 10.61 -3.07 -8.08
N ALA A 230 10.27 -4.26 -7.58
CA ALA A 230 11.08 -5.03 -6.64
C ALA A 230 11.61 -6.31 -7.29
N THR A 231 12.83 -6.68 -6.94
CA THR A 231 13.44 -7.98 -7.22
C THR A 231 13.85 -8.62 -5.91
N GLU A 232 13.49 -9.87 -5.72
CA GLU A 232 13.70 -10.65 -4.51
C GLU A 232 14.37 -11.97 -4.89
N VAL A 233 15.43 -12.35 -4.19
CA VAL A 233 16.17 -13.58 -4.47
C VAL A 233 16.04 -14.51 -3.29
N VAL A 234 15.47 -15.69 -3.55
CA VAL A 234 15.32 -16.80 -2.60
C VAL A 234 16.10 -18.01 -3.13
N LYS A 235 16.77 -18.76 -2.25
CA LYS A 235 17.41 -20.02 -2.62
C LYS A 235 16.44 -21.18 -2.41
N THR A 236 16.28 -22.04 -3.42
CA THR A 236 15.42 -23.22 -3.30
C THR A 236 15.75 -24.29 -4.35
N GLU A 237 15.59 -25.56 -3.97
CA GLU A 237 15.69 -26.70 -4.90
C GLU A 237 14.35 -27.07 -5.54
N LEU A 238 13.21 -26.50 -5.09
CA LEU A 238 11.91 -26.79 -5.68
C LEU A 238 11.89 -26.46 -7.19
N PRO A 239 11.23 -27.31 -8.01
CA PRO A 239 11.05 -27.04 -9.43
C PRO A 239 10.25 -25.75 -9.66
N ILE A 240 10.60 -25.03 -10.74
CA ILE A 240 9.91 -23.76 -11.07
C ILE A 240 8.40 -23.97 -11.30
N ASP A 241 8.00 -25.10 -11.90
CA ASP A 241 6.60 -25.38 -12.19
C ASP A 241 5.75 -25.52 -10.91
N ASP A 242 6.32 -26.11 -9.85
CA ASP A 242 5.66 -26.24 -8.54
C ASP A 242 5.53 -24.88 -7.86
N ILE A 243 6.56 -24.03 -7.97
CA ILE A 243 6.55 -22.68 -7.45
C ILE A 243 5.48 -21.83 -8.18
N VAL A 244 5.46 -21.86 -9.51
CA VAL A 244 4.47 -21.14 -10.33
C VAL A 244 3.05 -21.58 -10.00
N ALA A 245 2.82 -22.88 -9.84
CA ALA A 245 1.53 -23.40 -9.46
C ALA A 245 1.08 -22.87 -8.09
N ALA A 246 1.99 -22.83 -7.10
CA ALA A 246 1.71 -22.30 -5.77
C ALA A 246 1.41 -20.79 -5.79
N TYR A 247 2.12 -20.00 -6.61
CA TYR A 247 1.84 -18.56 -6.77
C TYR A 247 0.47 -18.31 -7.40
N LYS A 248 0.12 -19.07 -8.44
CA LYS A 248 -1.20 -18.99 -9.09
C LYS A 248 -2.32 -19.39 -8.13
N ASP A 249 -2.13 -20.45 -7.36
CA ASP A 249 -3.08 -20.90 -6.33
C ASP A 249 -3.27 -19.86 -5.23
N PHE A 250 -2.18 -19.30 -4.72
CA PHE A 250 -2.21 -18.33 -3.61
C PHE A 250 -3.02 -17.08 -3.96
N TYR A 251 -2.95 -16.61 -5.20
CA TYR A 251 -3.60 -15.37 -5.64
C TYR A 251 -4.84 -15.58 -6.52
N HIS A 252 -5.36 -16.82 -6.63
CA HIS A 252 -6.47 -17.09 -7.54
C HIS A 252 -7.74 -16.27 -7.25
N ASP A 253 -8.02 -15.99 -5.96
CA ASP A 253 -9.15 -15.16 -5.51
C ASP A 253 -8.80 -13.69 -5.26
N ALA A 254 -7.57 -13.27 -5.52
CA ALA A 254 -7.14 -11.90 -5.32
C ALA A 254 -7.48 -11.02 -6.53
N PRO A 255 -8.38 -10.02 -6.42
CA PRO A 255 -8.84 -9.26 -7.59
C PRO A 255 -7.77 -8.36 -8.19
N PHE A 256 -6.68 -8.07 -7.45
CA PHE A 256 -5.64 -7.14 -7.85
C PHE A 256 -4.22 -7.68 -7.83
N THR A 257 -3.99 -8.88 -7.30
CA THR A 257 -2.66 -9.49 -7.26
C THR A 257 -2.61 -10.66 -8.21
N HIS A 258 -1.74 -10.60 -9.23
CA HIS A 258 -1.73 -11.55 -10.32
C HIS A 258 -0.33 -12.10 -10.58
N TYR A 259 -0.20 -13.43 -10.66
CA TYR A 259 0.97 -14.06 -11.25
C TYR A 259 0.92 -13.93 -12.78
N VAL A 260 2.06 -13.59 -13.41
CA VAL A 260 2.20 -13.39 -14.85
C VAL A 260 3.27 -14.31 -15.41
N ASP A 261 2.95 -15.05 -16.47
CA ASP A 261 3.87 -16.03 -17.09
C ASP A 261 4.99 -15.38 -17.95
N LYS A 262 5.05 -14.05 -18.03
CA LYS A 262 6.04 -13.28 -18.78
C LYS A 262 6.68 -12.23 -17.91
N PRO A 263 7.91 -11.79 -18.21
CA PRO A 263 8.53 -10.66 -17.53
C PRO A 263 7.62 -9.44 -17.48
N ILE A 264 7.63 -8.77 -16.33
CA ILE A 264 6.77 -7.63 -16.03
C ILE A 264 7.57 -6.32 -16.03
N ASP A 265 6.87 -5.21 -16.23
CA ASP A 265 7.44 -3.87 -16.16
C ASP A 265 6.51 -2.89 -15.43
N LEU A 266 7.05 -1.75 -15.07
CA LEU A 266 6.36 -0.76 -14.25
C LEU A 266 5.16 -0.11 -14.95
N LYS A 267 5.18 0.05 -16.28
CA LYS A 267 4.10 0.69 -17.04
C LYS A 267 2.80 -0.13 -17.01
N GLN A 268 2.89 -1.45 -16.74
CA GLN A 268 1.72 -2.33 -16.65
C GLN A 268 0.88 -2.07 -15.40
N VAL A 269 1.43 -1.41 -14.37
CA VAL A 269 0.77 -1.22 -13.07
C VAL A 269 0.55 0.25 -12.68
N VAL A 270 1.32 1.18 -13.22
CA VAL A 270 1.16 2.62 -12.90
C VAL A 270 -0.26 3.08 -13.21
N ASN A 271 -0.86 3.84 -12.30
CA ASN A 271 -2.28 4.24 -12.28
C ASN A 271 -3.28 3.12 -12.05
N THR A 272 -2.88 1.94 -11.57
CA THR A 272 -3.80 0.84 -11.25
C THR A 272 -3.63 0.36 -9.82
N ASN A 273 -4.65 -0.34 -9.28
CA ASN A 273 -4.54 -1.04 -8.00
C ASN A 273 -3.93 -2.45 -8.15
N LYS A 274 -3.23 -2.74 -9.26
CA LYS A 274 -2.65 -4.06 -9.51
C LYS A 274 -1.29 -4.24 -8.83
N CYS A 275 -1.05 -5.46 -8.38
CA CYS A 275 0.27 -6.03 -8.17
C CYS A 275 0.49 -7.13 -9.21
N LEU A 276 1.57 -7.05 -9.96
CA LEU A 276 1.99 -8.11 -10.88
C LEU A 276 3.24 -8.79 -10.33
N ILE A 277 3.28 -10.11 -10.43
CA ILE A 277 4.37 -10.95 -9.91
C ILE A 277 4.80 -11.93 -11.00
N HIS A 278 6.12 -12.10 -11.16
CA HIS A 278 6.72 -13.05 -12.07
C HIS A 278 7.89 -13.77 -11.40
N CYS A 279 8.06 -15.06 -11.67
CA CYS A 279 9.14 -15.87 -11.11
C CYS A 279 9.99 -16.48 -12.22
N GLU A 280 11.31 -16.45 -12.03
CA GLU A 280 12.30 -17.13 -12.86
C GLU A 280 13.28 -17.90 -11.96
N LYS A 281 13.77 -19.05 -12.42
CA LYS A 281 14.73 -19.86 -11.65
C LYS A 281 16.00 -20.13 -12.41
N TYR A 282 17.15 -19.89 -11.77
CA TYR A 282 18.50 -20.06 -12.32
C TYR A 282 19.33 -20.91 -11.34
N GLY A 283 19.47 -22.20 -11.64
CA GLY A 283 20.02 -23.16 -10.68
C GLY A 283 19.14 -23.22 -9.44
N ASN A 284 19.71 -22.97 -8.27
CA ASN A 284 18.95 -22.91 -7.00
C ASN A 284 18.50 -21.48 -6.62
N LYS A 285 18.66 -20.49 -7.49
CA LYS A 285 18.21 -19.12 -7.25
C LYS A 285 16.84 -18.90 -7.89
N LEU A 286 15.85 -18.64 -7.07
CA LEU A 286 14.54 -18.14 -7.48
C LEU A 286 14.60 -16.60 -7.49
N LEU A 287 14.41 -16.01 -8.65
CA LEU A 287 14.19 -14.58 -8.82
C LEU A 287 12.68 -14.32 -8.86
N ILE A 288 12.19 -13.56 -7.89
CA ILE A 288 10.83 -13.08 -7.85
C ILE A 288 10.85 -11.60 -8.22
N THR A 289 10.03 -11.22 -9.17
CA THR A 289 9.84 -9.82 -9.56
C THR A 289 8.42 -9.41 -9.20
N SER A 290 8.26 -8.29 -8.49
CA SER A 290 6.97 -7.74 -8.10
C SER A 290 6.90 -6.27 -8.46
N CYS A 291 5.76 -5.78 -8.98
CA CYS A 291 5.57 -4.36 -9.25
C CYS A 291 4.16 -3.88 -8.94
N ILE A 292 4.08 -2.63 -8.45
CA ILE A 292 2.85 -1.92 -8.09
C ILE A 292 2.95 -0.44 -8.41
N ASP A 293 1.81 0.28 -8.40
CA ASP A 293 1.80 1.72 -8.22
C ASP A 293 1.91 2.06 -6.73
N ASN A 294 2.91 2.86 -6.34
CA ASN A 294 3.20 3.18 -4.94
C ASN A 294 2.11 4.03 -4.25
N LEU A 295 1.32 4.79 -5.00
CA LEU A 295 0.21 5.60 -4.49
C LEU A 295 -1.14 4.86 -4.52
N LEU A 296 -1.29 3.83 -5.36
CA LEU A 296 -2.52 3.05 -5.48
C LEU A 296 -2.44 1.73 -4.68
N LYS A 297 -2.00 0.62 -5.27
CA LYS A 297 -1.86 -0.64 -4.51
C LYS A 297 -0.91 -0.48 -3.33
N GLY A 298 0.09 0.38 -3.45
CA GLY A 298 1.01 0.72 -2.35
C GLY A 298 0.45 1.65 -1.27
N ALA A 299 -0.73 2.26 -1.49
CA ALA A 299 -1.32 3.22 -0.55
C ALA A 299 -2.85 3.27 -0.66
N VAL A 300 -3.41 4.29 -1.35
CA VAL A 300 -4.85 4.58 -1.27
C VAL A 300 -5.74 3.61 -2.03
N GLY A 301 -5.26 3.03 -3.12
CA GLY A 301 -6.04 2.00 -3.80
C GLY A 301 -6.28 0.79 -2.89
N GLN A 302 -5.26 0.37 -2.15
CA GLN A 302 -5.40 -0.66 -1.12
C GLN A 302 -6.29 -0.19 0.05
N ALA A 303 -6.20 1.08 0.45
CA ALA A 303 -7.06 1.63 1.50
C ALA A 303 -8.54 1.63 1.09
N VAL A 304 -8.87 1.98 -0.16
CA VAL A 304 -10.23 1.85 -0.70
C VAL A 304 -10.64 0.39 -0.84
N GLN A 305 -9.75 -0.51 -1.25
CA GLN A 305 -9.99 -1.96 -1.25
C GLN A 305 -10.33 -2.46 0.16
N ASN A 306 -9.60 -2.01 1.19
CA ASN A 306 -9.90 -2.31 2.59
C ASN A 306 -11.26 -1.75 3.00
N MET A 307 -11.59 -0.52 2.64
CA MET A 307 -12.91 0.07 2.88
C MET A 307 -14.02 -0.81 2.28
N ASN A 308 -13.88 -1.23 1.03
CA ASN A 308 -14.86 -2.08 0.37
C ASN A 308 -15.10 -3.39 1.15
N VAL A 309 -14.02 -4.04 1.59
CA VAL A 309 -14.10 -5.25 2.42
C VAL A 309 -14.75 -4.98 3.78
N MET A 310 -14.39 -3.88 4.46
CA MET A 310 -14.95 -3.49 5.77
C MET A 310 -16.46 -3.22 5.72
N PHE A 311 -16.99 -2.78 4.58
CA PHE A 311 -18.41 -2.49 4.39
C PHE A 311 -19.16 -3.59 3.63
N GLY A 312 -18.50 -4.70 3.29
CA GLY A 312 -19.12 -5.87 2.67
C GLY A 312 -19.62 -5.63 1.25
N ILE A 313 -18.96 -4.70 0.53
CA ILE A 313 -19.22 -4.43 -0.89
C ILE A 313 -18.17 -5.10 -1.78
N GLU A 314 -18.40 -5.11 -3.09
CA GLU A 314 -17.45 -5.68 -4.05
C GLU A 314 -16.05 -5.10 -3.87
N GLU A 315 -15.07 -5.96 -3.59
CA GLU A 315 -13.70 -5.57 -3.20
C GLU A 315 -13.03 -4.65 -4.24
N ASP A 316 -13.37 -4.79 -5.50
CA ASP A 316 -12.79 -4.03 -6.61
C ASP A 316 -13.63 -2.82 -7.06
N MET A 317 -14.72 -2.53 -6.38
CA MET A 317 -15.59 -1.40 -6.70
C MET A 317 -14.81 -0.07 -6.66
N GLY A 318 -14.94 0.74 -7.72
CA GLY A 318 -14.21 2.00 -7.88
C GLY A 318 -12.71 1.86 -8.22
N LEU A 319 -12.16 0.62 -8.27
CA LEU A 319 -10.71 0.36 -8.42
C LEU A 319 -10.29 -0.29 -9.74
N ARG A 320 -11.23 -0.52 -10.68
CA ARG A 320 -10.95 -1.10 -12.01
C ARG A 320 -10.26 -0.10 -12.96
N LEU A 321 -9.23 0.56 -12.46
CA LEU A 321 -8.44 1.56 -13.19
C LEU A 321 -7.57 0.89 -14.27
N LYS A 322 -7.21 1.66 -15.30
CA LYS A 322 -6.37 1.21 -16.40
C LYS A 322 -4.98 1.85 -16.33
N PRO A 323 -3.93 1.11 -16.67
CA PRO A 323 -2.59 1.69 -16.76
C PRO A 323 -2.50 2.65 -17.93
N SER A 324 -1.55 3.58 -17.84
CA SER A 324 -1.10 4.36 -18.97
C SER A 324 -0.08 3.51 -19.72
N ALA A 325 -0.42 3.05 -20.93
CA ALA A 325 0.41 2.08 -21.66
C ALA A 325 1.72 2.65 -22.21
N PHE A 326 1.85 3.97 -22.30
CA PHE A 326 3.01 4.65 -22.90
C PHE A 326 3.52 5.79 -22.05
#